data_56e5c561370aa2afbeddd62db096b5a8
#
_entry.id   56e5c561370aa2afbeddd62db096b5a8
#
_cell.length_a   1.000
_cell.length_b   1.000
_cell.length_c   1.000
_cell.angle_alpha   90.00
_cell.angle_beta   90.00
_cell.angle_gamma   90.00
#
_symmetry.space_group_name_H-M   'P 1'
#
loop_
_entity.id
_entity.type
_entity.pdbx_description
1 polymer ?
#
loop_
_entity_poly.entity_id
_entity_poly.type
_entity_poly.pdbx_seq_one_letter_code
_entity_poly.pdbx_strand_id
1 'polypeptide(L)'
;DGWYDAETGGNKWDFKTMKMPANDVTLYAHFTVSSYQVNFDIDGAVTNEAIVYDTLLNEPATPTKQGYTFDGWYDAETGGNKWDFKTMKIPANDVTLYAHFTINNYQANFDIDGSVTNETITYDTLLNEPTAPTKQGFLFDGWYDAEVGGTKWDFNTMKMPANDITLYAHFSKETPLIPSPSDESDSKPTNGSITINEPSATSMPVQNNNITVTAGENTPELTTAKLPKTGDNNPWQTLFAGILLSSSAFYIWRKKA
;
A
#
# COMPACT_ATOMS: atom_id res chain seq x y z
N ASP A 1 3.78 46.77 -21.72
CA ASP A 1 4.94 46.85 -22.61
C ASP A 1 5.40 48.29 -22.79
N GLY A 2 4.48 49.21 -22.99
CA GLY A 2 4.80 50.63 -23.13
C GLY A 2 3.86 51.38 -24.06
N TRP A 3 4.23 52.61 -24.33
CA TRP A 3 3.53 53.49 -25.27
C TRP A 3 4.23 53.48 -26.61
N TYR A 4 3.48 53.43 -27.70
CA TYR A 4 3.97 53.30 -29.07
C TYR A 4 3.29 54.33 -29.95
N ASP A 5 3.96 54.75 -31.08
CA ASP A 5 3.47 55.70 -32.03
C ASP A 5 2.47 55.12 -33.04
N ALA A 6 2.13 53.83 -32.94
CA ALA A 6 1.11 53.17 -33.74
C ALA A 6 0.29 52.22 -32.93
N GLU A 7 -0.97 51.94 -33.31
CA GLU A 7 -1.90 51.00 -32.64
C GLU A 7 -1.39 49.57 -32.67
N THR A 8 -0.72 49.18 -33.76
CA THR A 8 -0.08 47.88 -33.93
C THR A 8 1.34 48.08 -34.45
N GLY A 9 2.33 47.43 -33.83
CA GLY A 9 3.74 47.64 -34.13
C GLY A 9 4.20 49.02 -33.72
N GLY A 10 4.87 49.78 -34.63
CA GLY A 10 5.39 51.10 -34.35
C GLY A 10 6.63 51.13 -33.48
N ASN A 11 7.07 52.33 -33.12
CA ASN A 11 8.23 52.55 -32.26
C ASN A 11 7.79 52.86 -30.83
N LYS A 12 8.46 52.23 -29.87
CA LYS A 12 8.23 52.52 -28.49
C LYS A 12 8.64 53.95 -28.17
N TRP A 13 7.76 54.69 -27.51
CA TRP A 13 8.02 56.06 -27.07
C TRP A 13 8.88 56.06 -25.79
N ASP A 14 10.04 56.71 -25.91
CA ASP A 14 10.91 56.95 -24.75
C ASP A 14 10.72 58.35 -24.22
N PHE A 15 9.98 58.51 -23.13
CA PHE A 15 9.69 59.79 -22.49
C PHE A 15 10.93 60.53 -21.97
N LYS A 16 12.11 59.87 -21.90
CA LYS A 16 13.36 60.49 -21.44
C LYS A 16 14.13 61.15 -22.55
N THR A 17 14.05 60.59 -23.73
CA THR A 17 14.91 61.03 -24.87
C THR A 17 14.14 61.64 -26.02
N MET A 18 12.89 61.20 -26.25
CA MET A 18 12.06 61.69 -27.34
C MET A 18 11.39 63.02 -26.94
N LYS A 19 11.45 63.96 -27.85
CA LYS A 19 10.83 65.27 -27.66
C LYS A 19 9.52 65.34 -28.44
N MET A 20 8.57 66.14 -27.93
CA MET A 20 7.32 66.42 -28.61
C MET A 20 7.60 67.11 -29.98
N PRO A 21 7.12 66.54 -31.10
CA PRO A 21 7.25 67.20 -32.41
C PRO A 21 6.33 68.44 -32.51
N ALA A 22 6.40 69.17 -33.60
CA ALA A 22 5.55 70.33 -33.82
C ALA A 22 4.11 70.04 -34.28
N ASN A 23 3.70 68.78 -34.20
CA ASN A 23 2.36 68.25 -34.51
C ASN A 23 1.81 67.39 -33.37
N ASP A 24 0.49 67.18 -33.37
CA ASP A 24 -0.16 66.28 -32.40
C ASP A 24 0.36 64.87 -32.54
N VAL A 25 0.52 64.21 -31.40
CA VAL A 25 0.97 62.81 -31.31
C VAL A 25 -0.07 62.02 -30.56
N THR A 26 -0.46 60.89 -31.12
CA THR A 26 -1.25 59.86 -30.40
C THR A 26 -0.32 58.71 -30.02
N LEU A 27 -0.34 58.34 -28.75
CA LEU A 27 0.40 57.18 -28.24
C LEU A 27 -0.56 56.09 -27.86
N TYR A 28 -0.22 54.89 -28.24
CA TYR A 28 -1.02 53.68 -28.00
C TYR A 28 -0.34 52.81 -26.94
N ALA A 29 -1.11 52.39 -25.90
CA ALA A 29 -0.62 51.49 -24.91
C ALA A 29 -0.62 50.05 -25.45
N HIS A 30 0.55 49.41 -25.50
CA HIS A 30 0.65 47.99 -25.85
C HIS A 30 0.77 47.12 -24.61
N PHE A 31 0.11 45.99 -24.66
CA PHE A 31 0.08 45.00 -23.57
C PHE A 31 0.43 43.60 -24.08
N THR A 32 1.23 42.86 -23.34
CA THR A 32 1.47 41.44 -23.59
C THR A 32 0.66 40.63 -22.60
N VAL A 33 0.02 39.56 -23.07
CA VAL A 33 -0.72 38.67 -22.19
C VAL A 33 0.27 37.92 -21.29
N SER A 34 0.00 37.92 -20.01
CA SER A 34 0.84 37.23 -19.02
C SER A 34 0.63 35.71 -19.04
N SER A 35 1.68 34.96 -18.64
CA SER A 35 1.61 33.55 -18.40
C SER A 35 1.75 33.28 -16.91
N TYR A 36 1.09 32.23 -16.44
CA TYR A 36 1.12 31.77 -15.06
C TYR A 36 1.58 30.33 -14.99
N GLN A 37 2.18 29.94 -13.86
CA GLN A 37 2.63 28.57 -13.63
C GLN A 37 1.44 27.68 -13.26
N VAL A 38 1.35 26.55 -13.94
CA VAL A 38 0.48 25.46 -13.55
C VAL A 38 1.34 24.32 -13.03
N ASN A 39 1.15 23.95 -11.79
CA ASN A 39 1.83 22.87 -11.13
C ASN A 39 0.92 21.64 -11.09
N PHE A 40 1.45 20.48 -11.44
CA PHE A 40 0.79 19.18 -11.30
C PHE A 40 1.49 18.41 -10.19
N ASP A 41 0.78 18.17 -9.10
CA ASP A 41 1.28 17.45 -7.93
C ASP A 41 0.72 16.02 -7.88
N ILE A 42 1.62 15.04 -7.88
CA ILE A 42 1.29 13.62 -7.70
C ILE A 42 2.00 13.14 -6.44
N ASP A 43 1.28 13.08 -5.31
CA ASP A 43 1.81 12.66 -4.01
C ASP A 43 3.12 13.41 -3.62
N GLY A 44 3.20 14.72 -3.89
CA GLY A 44 4.38 15.57 -3.62
C GLY A 44 5.42 15.61 -4.75
N ALA A 45 5.26 14.84 -5.81
CA ALA A 45 6.07 14.95 -7.02
C ALA A 45 5.45 16.00 -7.96
N VAL A 46 6.09 17.18 -8.05
CA VAL A 46 5.55 18.31 -8.78
C VAL A 46 6.24 18.49 -10.13
N THR A 47 5.44 18.59 -11.19
CA THR A 47 5.85 19.08 -12.51
C THR A 47 5.12 20.38 -12.81
N ASN A 48 5.67 21.25 -13.65
CA ASN A 48 5.05 22.53 -13.97
C ASN A 48 5.23 22.95 -15.42
N GLU A 49 4.32 23.83 -15.88
CA GLU A 49 4.39 24.49 -17.17
C GLU A 49 3.84 25.92 -17.08
N ALA A 50 4.32 26.80 -17.95
CA ALA A 50 3.83 28.18 -18.03
C ALA A 50 2.74 28.30 -19.11
N ILE A 51 1.54 28.67 -18.72
CA ILE A 51 0.36 28.74 -19.60
C ILE A 51 -0.14 30.20 -19.67
N VAL A 52 -0.55 30.60 -20.85
CA VAL A 52 -1.06 31.96 -21.11
C VAL A 52 -2.40 32.14 -20.37
N TYR A 53 -2.56 33.33 -19.78
CA TYR A 53 -3.80 33.72 -19.09
C TYR A 53 -5.03 33.56 -20.01
N ASP A 54 -6.15 33.15 -19.43
CA ASP A 54 -7.45 32.96 -20.11
C ASP A 54 -7.46 31.93 -21.23
N THR A 55 -6.44 31.04 -21.30
CA THR A 55 -6.45 29.86 -22.21
C THR A 55 -6.83 28.60 -21.47
N LEU A 56 -7.30 27.60 -22.23
CA LEU A 56 -7.52 26.26 -21.68
C LEU A 56 -6.18 25.55 -21.46
N LEU A 57 -6.12 24.75 -20.42
CA LEU A 57 -5.01 23.87 -20.11
C LEU A 57 -5.19 22.54 -20.85
N ASN A 58 -4.14 21.99 -21.44
CA ASN A 58 -4.16 20.64 -21.98
C ASN A 58 -4.13 19.63 -20.82
N GLU A 59 -4.99 18.61 -20.90
CA GLU A 59 -4.99 17.55 -19.90
C GLU A 59 -3.67 16.74 -20.01
N PRO A 60 -2.91 16.59 -18.90
CA PRO A 60 -1.69 15.79 -18.92
C PRO A 60 -2.02 14.30 -19.04
N ALA A 61 -0.99 13.48 -19.34
CA ALA A 61 -1.14 12.03 -19.32
C ALA A 61 -1.66 11.56 -17.95
N THR A 62 -2.64 10.63 -17.97
CA THR A 62 -3.21 10.06 -16.75
C THR A 62 -2.13 9.42 -15.89
N PRO A 63 -1.90 9.87 -14.65
CA PRO A 63 -0.94 9.23 -13.76
C PRO A 63 -1.44 7.85 -13.32
N THR A 64 -0.49 6.94 -13.06
CA THR A 64 -0.77 5.60 -12.57
C THR A 64 -0.18 5.38 -11.19
N LYS A 65 -0.97 4.73 -10.32
CA LYS A 65 -0.54 4.33 -8.97
C LYS A 65 -1.04 2.90 -8.72
N GLN A 66 -0.10 2.00 -8.39
CA GLN A 66 -0.43 0.58 -8.18
C GLN A 66 -1.47 0.42 -7.07
N GLY A 67 -2.53 -0.33 -7.33
CA GLY A 67 -3.61 -0.56 -6.38
C GLY A 67 -4.59 0.61 -6.21
N TYR A 68 -4.51 1.66 -7.05
CA TYR A 68 -5.37 2.82 -7.01
C TYR A 68 -5.95 3.14 -8.38
N THR A 69 -7.11 3.76 -8.39
CA THR A 69 -7.74 4.34 -9.57
C THR A 69 -7.58 5.86 -9.52
N PHE A 70 -7.13 6.47 -10.60
CA PHE A 70 -7.03 7.92 -10.72
C PHE A 70 -8.42 8.53 -10.88
N ASP A 71 -8.77 9.48 -10.01
CA ASP A 71 -10.08 10.13 -9.99
C ASP A 71 -10.10 11.42 -10.81
N GLY A 72 -8.95 12.08 -10.92
CA GLY A 72 -8.81 13.34 -11.65
C GLY A 72 -7.85 14.30 -10.98
N TRP A 73 -7.75 15.47 -11.57
CA TRP A 73 -6.99 16.60 -11.05
C TRP A 73 -7.92 17.55 -10.29
N TYR A 74 -7.49 18.01 -9.12
CA TYR A 74 -8.28 18.85 -8.21
C TYR A 74 -7.50 20.09 -7.78
N ASP A 75 -8.22 21.18 -7.44
CA ASP A 75 -7.65 22.45 -7.01
C ASP A 75 -7.17 22.48 -5.55
N ALA A 76 -7.27 21.37 -4.83
CA ALA A 76 -6.78 21.20 -3.47
C ALA A 76 -6.27 19.78 -3.24
N GLU A 77 -5.28 19.60 -2.33
CA GLU A 77 -4.68 18.31 -1.98
C GLU A 77 -5.70 17.33 -1.39
N THR A 78 -6.67 17.84 -0.64
CA THR A 78 -7.80 17.05 -0.08
C THR A 78 -9.11 17.77 -0.35
N GLY A 79 -10.10 17.05 -0.89
CA GLY A 79 -11.37 17.64 -1.31
C GLY A 79 -11.18 18.53 -2.54
N GLY A 80 -11.67 19.77 -2.48
CA GLY A 80 -11.58 20.71 -3.60
C GLY A 80 -12.52 20.39 -4.75
N ASN A 81 -12.35 21.13 -5.86
CA ASN A 81 -13.12 20.97 -7.08
C ASN A 81 -12.28 20.28 -8.14
N LYS A 82 -12.88 19.32 -8.84
CA LYS A 82 -12.24 18.67 -9.97
C LYS A 82 -12.03 19.68 -11.10
N TRP A 83 -10.81 19.72 -11.65
CA TRP A 83 -10.49 20.57 -12.79
C TRP A 83 -11.08 20.01 -14.07
N ASP A 84 -11.85 20.84 -14.78
CA ASP A 84 -12.38 20.49 -16.11
C ASP A 84 -11.52 21.16 -17.20
N PHE A 85 -10.67 20.38 -17.83
CA PHE A 85 -9.76 20.84 -18.90
C PHE A 85 -10.49 21.35 -20.16
N LYS A 86 -11.78 21.09 -20.30
CA LYS A 86 -12.57 21.53 -21.46
C LYS A 86 -13.18 22.91 -21.28
N THR A 87 -13.37 23.33 -20.02
CA THR A 87 -14.12 24.57 -19.74
C THR A 87 -13.37 25.54 -18.85
N MET A 88 -12.50 25.05 -17.96
CA MET A 88 -11.77 25.90 -17.02
C MET A 88 -10.52 26.48 -17.67
N LYS A 89 -10.41 27.81 -17.61
CA LYS A 89 -9.29 28.58 -18.15
C LYS A 89 -8.33 28.98 -17.06
N ILE A 90 -7.09 29.26 -17.42
CA ILE A 90 -6.05 29.67 -16.48
C ILE A 90 -6.38 31.08 -15.94
N PRO A 91 -6.49 31.21 -14.61
CA PRO A 91 -6.74 32.50 -13.95
C PRO A 91 -5.50 33.41 -13.94
N ALA A 92 -5.64 34.65 -13.48
CA ALA A 92 -4.55 35.60 -13.37
C ALA A 92 -3.64 35.36 -12.14
N ASN A 93 -3.35 34.07 -11.83
CA ASN A 93 -2.44 33.61 -10.77
C ASN A 93 -1.97 32.20 -11.10
N ASP A 94 -0.88 31.77 -10.42
CA ASP A 94 -0.41 30.42 -10.49
C ASP A 94 -1.44 29.43 -9.92
N VAL A 95 -1.50 28.22 -10.47
CA VAL A 95 -2.44 27.16 -10.11
C VAL A 95 -1.65 25.91 -9.72
N THR A 96 -2.08 25.21 -8.68
CA THR A 96 -1.60 23.84 -8.39
C THR A 96 -2.77 22.87 -8.49
N LEU A 97 -2.61 21.83 -9.28
CA LEU A 97 -3.56 20.75 -9.46
C LEU A 97 -2.99 19.48 -8.84
N TYR A 98 -3.77 18.85 -7.99
CA TYR A 98 -3.42 17.65 -7.23
C TYR A 98 -4.08 16.42 -7.85
N ALA A 99 -3.30 15.38 -8.07
CA ALA A 99 -3.81 14.09 -8.51
C ALA A 99 -4.53 13.39 -7.36
N HIS A 100 -5.84 13.14 -7.50
CA HIS A 100 -6.59 12.34 -6.54
C HIS A 100 -6.71 10.89 -6.99
N PHE A 101 -6.65 9.97 -6.02
CA PHE A 101 -6.71 8.53 -6.25
C PHE A 101 -7.62 7.86 -5.22
N THR A 102 -8.42 6.92 -5.70
CA THR A 102 -9.20 6.00 -4.86
C THR A 102 -8.50 4.65 -4.77
N ILE A 103 -8.34 4.12 -3.56
CA ILE A 103 -7.78 2.79 -3.34
C ILE A 103 -8.73 1.71 -3.88
N ASN A 104 -8.18 0.72 -4.59
CA ASN A 104 -8.96 -0.36 -5.18
C ASN A 104 -9.21 -1.49 -4.19
N ASN A 105 -10.29 -2.21 -4.45
CA ASN A 105 -10.61 -3.47 -3.80
C ASN A 105 -10.43 -4.62 -4.80
N TYR A 106 -10.00 -5.78 -4.28
CA TYR A 106 -9.77 -7.00 -5.06
C TYR A 106 -10.44 -8.18 -4.38
N GLN A 107 -10.67 -9.26 -5.14
CA GLN A 107 -11.29 -10.48 -4.63
C GLN A 107 -10.20 -11.42 -4.09
N ALA A 108 -10.35 -11.85 -2.84
CA ALA A 108 -9.66 -13.00 -2.28
C ALA A 108 -10.61 -14.20 -2.35
N ASN A 109 -10.29 -15.18 -3.18
CA ASN A 109 -11.05 -16.42 -3.33
C ASN A 109 -10.42 -17.50 -2.45
N PHE A 110 -11.24 -18.26 -1.74
CA PHE A 110 -10.85 -19.39 -0.91
C PHE A 110 -11.45 -20.67 -1.50
N ASP A 111 -10.60 -21.51 -2.06
CA ASP A 111 -10.97 -22.75 -2.74
C ASP A 111 -10.75 -23.96 -1.83
N ILE A 112 -11.81 -24.73 -1.60
CA ILE A 112 -11.80 -26.00 -0.86
C ILE A 112 -12.27 -27.10 -1.79
N ASP A 113 -11.33 -27.82 -2.42
CA ASP A 113 -11.62 -28.91 -3.37
C ASP A 113 -12.62 -28.48 -4.48
N GLY A 114 -12.48 -27.27 -5.03
CA GLY A 114 -13.36 -26.70 -6.08
C GLY A 114 -14.61 -25.97 -5.57
N SER A 115 -14.83 -25.94 -4.25
CA SER A 115 -15.85 -25.08 -3.63
C SER A 115 -15.25 -23.74 -3.26
N VAL A 116 -15.64 -22.68 -3.96
CA VAL A 116 -15.04 -21.34 -3.81
C VAL A 116 -15.93 -20.41 -3.04
N THR A 117 -15.40 -19.79 -2.00
CA THR A 117 -15.96 -18.60 -1.34
C THR A 117 -15.05 -17.40 -1.61
N ASN A 118 -15.58 -16.17 -1.52
CA ASN A 118 -14.79 -14.98 -1.78
C ASN A 118 -15.08 -13.86 -0.79
N GLU A 119 -14.10 -12.97 -0.63
CA GLU A 119 -14.18 -11.73 0.12
C GLU A 119 -13.61 -10.59 -0.71
N THR A 120 -14.18 -9.39 -0.53
CA THR A 120 -13.65 -8.17 -1.15
C THR A 120 -12.71 -7.49 -0.16
N ILE A 121 -11.45 -7.37 -0.54
CA ILE A 121 -10.37 -6.88 0.32
C ILE A 121 -9.75 -5.64 -0.30
N THR A 122 -9.52 -4.61 0.50
CA THR A 122 -8.83 -3.39 0.07
C THR A 122 -7.35 -3.68 -0.20
N TYR A 123 -6.82 -3.13 -1.28
CA TYR A 123 -5.39 -3.21 -1.61
C TYR A 123 -4.49 -2.87 -0.41
N ASP A 124 -3.37 -3.58 -0.27
CA ASP A 124 -2.36 -3.42 0.78
C ASP A 124 -2.86 -3.61 2.24
N THR A 125 -4.05 -4.20 2.44
CA THR A 125 -4.53 -4.61 3.76
C THR A 125 -4.34 -6.11 3.99
N LEU A 126 -4.26 -6.53 5.25
CA LEU A 126 -4.22 -7.95 5.61
C LEU A 126 -5.59 -8.58 5.38
N LEU A 127 -5.60 -9.85 4.99
CA LEU A 127 -6.81 -10.67 4.95
C LEU A 127 -7.10 -11.24 6.33
N ASN A 128 -8.38 -11.42 6.65
CA ASN A 128 -8.76 -12.24 7.80
C ASN A 128 -8.61 -13.73 7.45
N GLU A 129 -7.99 -14.51 8.34
CA GLU A 129 -7.91 -15.95 8.14
C GLU A 129 -9.31 -16.59 8.26
N PRO A 130 -9.80 -17.31 7.23
CA PRO A 130 -11.07 -18.02 7.33
C PRO A 130 -11.00 -19.15 8.35
N THR A 131 -12.16 -19.56 8.87
CA THR A 131 -12.25 -20.74 9.71
C THR A 131 -11.65 -21.94 8.99
N ALA A 132 -10.75 -22.67 9.66
CA ALA A 132 -10.10 -23.85 9.10
C ALA A 132 -11.15 -24.88 8.61
N PRO A 133 -11.13 -25.26 7.32
CA PRO A 133 -12.07 -26.25 6.80
C PRO A 133 -11.76 -27.64 7.35
N THR A 134 -12.80 -28.48 7.48
CA THR A 134 -12.68 -29.86 7.93
C THR A 134 -12.91 -30.84 6.79
N LYS A 135 -12.06 -31.88 6.71
CA LYS A 135 -12.16 -32.96 5.71
C LYS A 135 -11.93 -34.29 6.43
N GLN A 136 -12.87 -35.23 6.30
CA GLN A 136 -12.80 -36.50 7.02
C GLN A 136 -11.53 -37.30 6.69
N GLY A 137 -10.72 -37.66 7.67
CA GLY A 137 -9.48 -38.40 7.53
C GLY A 137 -8.28 -37.58 7.06
N PHE A 138 -8.40 -36.24 7.11
CA PHE A 138 -7.35 -35.31 6.72
C PHE A 138 -7.18 -34.21 7.77
N LEU A 139 -5.95 -33.72 7.89
CA LEU A 139 -5.58 -32.55 8.67
C LEU A 139 -5.45 -31.36 7.72
N PHE A 140 -5.98 -30.20 8.11
CA PHE A 140 -5.82 -28.97 7.37
C PHE A 140 -4.41 -28.39 7.59
N ASP A 141 -3.65 -28.21 6.49
CA ASP A 141 -2.28 -27.73 6.53
C ASP A 141 -2.18 -26.21 6.41
N GLY A 142 -3.20 -25.57 5.85
CA GLY A 142 -3.27 -24.13 5.64
C GLY A 142 -3.76 -23.74 4.25
N TRP A 143 -3.75 -22.46 4.02
CA TRP A 143 -4.08 -21.84 2.74
C TRP A 143 -2.82 -21.57 1.92
N TYR A 144 -2.84 -21.88 0.63
CA TYR A 144 -1.70 -21.76 -0.27
C TYR A 144 -2.07 -21.01 -1.56
N ASP A 145 -1.11 -20.33 -2.19
CA ASP A 145 -1.30 -19.56 -3.42
C ASP A 145 -1.37 -20.41 -4.71
N ALA A 146 -1.32 -21.73 -4.58
CA ALA A 146 -1.49 -22.67 -5.71
C ALA A 146 -2.21 -23.93 -5.25
N GLU A 147 -2.96 -24.58 -6.15
CA GLU A 147 -3.71 -25.83 -5.89
C GLU A 147 -2.79 -26.99 -5.49
N VAL A 148 -1.58 -27.05 -6.07
CA VAL A 148 -0.54 -28.05 -5.76
C VAL A 148 0.77 -27.34 -5.48
N GLY A 149 1.37 -27.60 -4.33
CA GLY A 149 2.58 -26.91 -3.89
C GLY A 149 2.29 -25.47 -3.52
N GLY A 150 3.06 -24.52 -4.08
CA GLY A 150 2.90 -23.10 -3.79
C GLY A 150 3.44 -22.65 -2.44
N THR A 151 3.17 -21.43 -2.09
CA THR A 151 3.57 -20.78 -0.84
C THR A 151 2.39 -20.70 0.11
N LYS A 152 2.59 -21.10 1.36
CA LYS A 152 1.59 -20.97 2.40
C LYS A 152 1.35 -19.49 2.67
N TRP A 153 0.09 -19.08 2.68
CA TRP A 153 -0.31 -17.70 2.98
C TRP A 153 -0.19 -17.42 4.47
N ASP A 154 0.52 -16.37 4.81
CA ASP A 154 0.63 -15.88 6.19
C ASP A 154 -0.30 -14.66 6.38
N PHE A 155 -1.42 -14.86 7.03
CA PHE A 155 -2.44 -13.83 7.29
C PHE A 155 -1.96 -12.70 8.21
N ASN A 156 -0.83 -12.88 8.90
CA ASN A 156 -0.27 -11.84 9.77
C ASN A 156 0.67 -10.88 9.03
N THR A 157 1.21 -11.29 7.88
CA THR A 157 2.24 -10.50 7.18
C THR A 157 1.93 -10.23 5.72
N MET A 158 1.22 -11.15 5.03
CA MET A 158 0.92 -11.02 3.61
C MET A 158 -0.34 -10.20 3.40
N LYS A 159 -0.22 -9.17 2.56
CA LYS A 159 -1.29 -8.22 2.27
C LYS A 159 -1.88 -8.45 0.89
N MET A 160 -3.11 -7.97 0.68
CA MET A 160 -3.80 -8.05 -0.60
C MET A 160 -3.01 -7.35 -1.71
N PRO A 161 -2.58 -8.07 -2.74
CA PRO A 161 -1.88 -7.48 -3.88
C PRO A 161 -2.83 -6.66 -4.78
N ALA A 162 -2.27 -5.96 -5.78
CA ALA A 162 -3.06 -5.18 -6.74
C ALA A 162 -3.71 -6.04 -7.85
N ASN A 163 -4.21 -7.21 -7.47
CA ASN A 163 -4.96 -8.15 -8.32
C ASN A 163 -5.78 -9.10 -7.44
N ASP A 164 -6.76 -9.75 -8.04
CA ASP A 164 -7.48 -10.85 -7.39
C ASP A 164 -6.55 -12.03 -7.14
N ILE A 165 -6.78 -12.75 -6.04
CA ILE A 165 -6.02 -13.95 -5.66
C ILE A 165 -6.98 -15.12 -5.41
N THR A 166 -6.43 -16.34 -5.53
CA THR A 166 -7.10 -17.57 -5.07
C THR A 166 -6.18 -18.30 -4.13
N LEU A 167 -6.69 -18.60 -2.94
CA LEU A 167 -6.02 -19.38 -1.93
C LEU A 167 -6.68 -20.76 -1.84
N TYR A 168 -5.88 -21.80 -1.90
CA TYR A 168 -6.31 -23.20 -1.91
C TYR A 168 -6.09 -23.82 -0.55
N ALA A 169 -7.12 -24.52 -0.04
CA ALA A 169 -7.00 -25.29 1.17
C ALA A 169 -6.17 -26.57 0.93
N HIS A 170 -5.03 -26.70 1.59
CA HIS A 170 -4.23 -27.92 1.55
C HIS A 170 -4.52 -28.80 2.73
N PHE A 171 -4.49 -30.12 2.47
CA PHE A 171 -4.76 -31.17 3.45
C PHE A 171 -3.74 -32.28 3.36
N SER A 172 -3.25 -32.76 4.50
CA SER A 172 -2.47 -33.97 4.63
C SER A 172 -3.33 -35.12 5.19
N LYS A 173 -3.03 -36.34 4.75
CA LYS A 173 -3.76 -37.54 5.26
C LYS A 173 -3.43 -37.74 6.72
N GLU A 174 -4.47 -37.90 7.55
CA GLU A 174 -4.30 -38.24 8.96
C GLU A 174 -3.65 -39.64 9.06
N THR A 175 -2.48 -39.72 9.72
CA THR A 175 -1.82 -40.99 9.98
C THR A 175 -2.45 -41.60 11.23
N PRO A 176 -3.14 -42.75 11.13
CA PRO A 176 -3.67 -43.43 12.33
C PRO A 176 -2.51 -43.71 13.30
N LEU A 177 -2.65 -43.29 14.53
CA LEU A 177 -1.74 -43.75 15.59
C LEU A 177 -1.89 -45.27 15.69
N ILE A 178 -0.91 -46.02 15.20
CA ILE A 178 -0.81 -47.44 15.48
C ILE A 178 -0.53 -47.53 16.99
N PRO A 179 -1.43 -48.13 17.83
CA PRO A 179 -1.12 -48.31 19.23
C PRO A 179 0.18 -49.12 19.30
N SER A 180 1.16 -48.62 20.05
CA SER A 180 2.41 -49.36 20.32
C SER A 180 2.03 -50.73 20.83
N PRO A 181 2.57 -51.83 20.29
CA PRO A 181 2.33 -53.15 20.88
C PRO A 181 2.80 -53.05 22.33
N SER A 182 1.85 -53.10 23.26
CA SER A 182 2.16 -53.31 24.69
C SER A 182 2.95 -54.61 24.75
N ASP A 183 4.16 -54.56 25.33
CA ASP A 183 4.96 -55.73 25.65
C ASP A 183 4.09 -56.77 26.33
N GLU A 184 3.58 -57.75 25.57
CA GLU A 184 3.16 -59.02 26.15
C GLU A 184 4.45 -59.70 26.58
N SER A 185 4.89 -59.42 27.80
CA SER A 185 5.87 -60.22 28.46
C SER A 185 5.22 -61.62 28.74
N ASP A 186 5.65 -62.55 27.92
CA ASP A 186 5.47 -63.99 28.07
C ASP A 186 5.76 -64.38 29.52
N SER A 187 4.73 -64.60 30.33
CA SER A 187 4.84 -65.30 31.63
C SER A 187 4.09 -66.60 31.55
N LYS A 188 4.89 -67.68 31.31
CA LYS A 188 4.62 -69.11 31.46
C LYS A 188 3.79 -69.38 32.72
N PRO A 189 2.70 -70.16 32.67
CA PRO A 189 1.95 -70.56 33.86
C PRO A 189 2.69 -71.58 34.70
N THR A 190 3.10 -71.26 35.91
CA THR A 190 3.43 -72.20 36.95
C THR A 190 2.28 -72.32 37.94
N ASN A 191 1.80 -73.56 38.02
CA ASN A 191 0.74 -74.09 38.89
C ASN A 191 1.08 -73.90 40.38
N GLY A 192 0.20 -73.30 41.16
CA GLY A 192 0.40 -73.12 42.60
C GLY A 192 -0.80 -72.56 43.37
N SER A 193 -1.60 -73.47 43.86
CA SER A 193 -2.47 -73.43 45.03
C SER A 193 -3.08 -72.13 45.53
N ILE A 194 -4.39 -72.10 45.56
CA ILE A 194 -5.29 -71.09 46.10
C ILE A 194 -5.28 -71.21 47.67
N THR A 195 -5.11 -70.11 48.36
CA THR A 195 -5.60 -69.92 49.75
C THR A 195 -6.24 -68.52 49.84
N ILE A 196 -7.53 -68.57 50.13
CA ILE A 196 -8.36 -67.40 50.34
C ILE A 196 -8.25 -67.01 51.83
N ASN A 197 -7.91 -65.76 52.12
CA ASN A 197 -8.24 -65.08 53.35
C ASN A 197 -8.54 -63.60 53.11
N GLU A 198 -9.78 -63.22 53.18
CA GLU A 198 -10.26 -61.90 53.57
C GLU A 198 -10.40 -61.83 55.08
N PRO A 199 -10.59 -60.71 55.79
CA PRO A 199 -10.61 -59.27 55.35
C PRO A 199 -9.79 -58.36 56.30
N SER A 200 -9.49 -57.14 55.91
CA SER A 200 -9.75 -56.03 56.84
C SER A 200 -9.51 -54.66 56.17
N ALA A 201 -10.49 -53.81 56.25
CA ALA A 201 -10.46 -52.44 55.93
C ALA A 201 -9.55 -51.66 56.88
N THR A 202 -8.69 -50.76 56.31
CA THR A 202 -8.27 -49.57 57.06
C THR A 202 -7.74 -48.49 56.08
N SER A 203 -8.48 -47.41 56.07
CA SER A 203 -8.17 -45.99 55.78
C SER A 203 -6.85 -45.57 55.13
N MET A 204 -7.00 -44.78 54.10
CA MET A 204 -6.21 -43.68 53.52
C MET A 204 -4.94 -43.20 54.24
N PRO A 205 -3.94 -42.62 53.48
CA PRO A 205 -4.07 -41.23 53.13
C PRO A 205 -3.63 -40.86 51.70
N VAL A 206 -4.29 -39.83 51.19
CA VAL A 206 -3.94 -39.05 49.99
C VAL A 206 -2.56 -38.41 50.19
N GLN A 207 -1.62 -38.72 49.32
CA GLN A 207 -0.39 -37.91 49.21
C GLN A 207 -0.53 -36.91 48.10
N ASN A 208 -0.62 -35.68 48.55
CA ASN A 208 -0.50 -34.47 47.74
C ASN A 208 0.96 -34.33 47.27
N ASN A 209 1.24 -34.55 45.98
CA ASN A 209 2.54 -34.20 45.44
C ASN A 209 2.54 -32.71 45.08
N ASN A 210 2.96 -31.88 46.03
CA ASN A 210 3.31 -30.51 45.82
C ASN A 210 4.61 -30.46 45.01
N ILE A 211 4.52 -30.07 43.74
CA ILE A 211 5.70 -29.69 42.95
C ILE A 211 6.03 -28.24 43.30
N THR A 212 7.08 -28.07 44.08
CA THR A 212 7.66 -26.77 44.38
C THR A 212 8.50 -26.33 43.16
N VAL A 213 8.01 -25.38 42.40
CA VAL A 213 8.81 -24.70 41.40
C VAL A 213 9.60 -23.60 42.11
N THR A 214 10.89 -23.78 42.24
CA THR A 214 11.82 -22.73 42.67
C THR A 214 11.96 -21.71 41.53
N ALA A 215 11.46 -20.49 41.75
CA ALA A 215 11.70 -19.36 40.92
C ALA A 215 13.18 -18.94 41.02
N GLY A 216 13.91 -19.13 39.95
CA GLY A 216 15.20 -18.47 39.74
C GLY A 216 14.97 -17.01 39.34
N GLU A 217 15.42 -16.12 40.18
CA GLU A 217 15.51 -14.69 39.91
C GLU A 217 16.43 -14.43 38.71
N ASN A 218 15.87 -13.94 37.60
CA ASN A 218 16.56 -13.05 36.66
C ASN A 218 15.50 -12.15 36.03
N THR A 219 15.21 -11.07 36.72
CA THR A 219 14.52 -9.91 36.15
C THR A 219 15.47 -9.14 35.26
N PRO A 220 15.16 -8.95 33.96
CA PRO A 220 15.78 -7.89 33.19
C PRO A 220 15.10 -6.57 33.57
N GLU A 221 15.93 -5.65 34.02
CA GLU A 221 15.63 -4.26 34.35
C GLU A 221 14.90 -3.58 33.19
N LEU A 222 13.70 -3.09 33.45
CA LEU A 222 12.94 -2.24 32.53
C LEU A 222 13.61 -0.87 32.45
N THR A 223 14.51 -0.69 31.49
CA THR A 223 14.96 0.65 31.13
C THR A 223 13.79 1.37 30.44
N THR A 224 13.24 2.35 31.09
CA THR A 224 12.28 3.31 30.55
C THR A 224 12.86 4.00 29.33
N ALA A 225 12.52 3.56 28.12
CA ALA A 225 12.78 4.28 26.90
C ALA A 225 11.93 5.55 26.89
N LYS A 226 12.60 6.69 27.02
CA LYS A 226 12.05 8.03 26.91
C LYS A 226 11.49 8.22 25.51
N LEU A 227 10.19 8.52 25.39
CA LEU A 227 9.52 8.88 24.13
C LEU A 227 10.25 10.06 23.46
N PRO A 228 10.60 9.99 22.17
CA PRO A 228 11.09 11.15 21.43
C PRO A 228 9.96 12.17 21.30
N LYS A 229 10.32 13.43 21.52
CA LYS A 229 9.45 14.58 21.27
C LYS A 229 9.12 14.64 19.78
N THR A 230 7.84 14.91 19.48
CA THR A 230 7.33 15.26 18.15
C THR A 230 8.12 16.43 17.57
N GLY A 231 8.76 16.20 16.43
CA GLY A 231 9.47 17.20 15.64
C GLY A 231 10.71 16.57 15.01
N ASP A 232 10.64 16.37 13.71
CA ASP A 232 11.69 16.04 12.76
C ASP A 232 11.88 14.58 12.33
N ASN A 233 11.76 14.49 10.98
CA ASN A 233 12.25 13.45 10.09
C ASN A 233 11.31 12.28 9.77
N ASN A 234 10.57 12.51 8.70
CA ASN A 234 9.85 11.55 7.88
C ASN A 234 10.80 10.46 7.33
N PRO A 235 10.65 9.16 7.68
CA PRO A 235 11.55 8.10 7.22
C PRO A 235 11.37 7.70 5.74
N TRP A 236 10.53 8.40 4.99
CA TRP A 236 10.22 8.09 3.58
C TRP A 236 11.19 8.72 2.56
N GLN A 237 12.16 9.54 2.97
CA GLN A 237 13.09 10.21 2.04
C GLN A 237 14.29 9.36 1.59
N THR A 238 14.51 8.17 2.12
CA THR A 238 15.69 7.36 1.76
C THR A 238 15.42 6.20 0.79
N LEU A 239 14.17 6.00 0.32
CA LEU A 239 13.84 4.89 -0.61
C LEU A 239 13.70 5.30 -2.08
N PHE A 240 13.76 6.60 -2.42
CA PHE A 240 13.59 7.07 -3.80
C PHE A 240 14.88 7.47 -4.55
N ALA A 241 16.05 7.31 -3.94
CA ALA A 241 17.33 7.63 -4.59
C ALA A 241 17.89 6.50 -5.51
N GLY A 242 17.21 5.37 -5.64
CA GLY A 242 17.71 4.17 -6.35
C GLY A 242 17.12 3.87 -7.72
N ILE A 243 16.07 4.57 -8.19
CA ILE A 243 15.34 4.17 -9.42
C ILE A 243 15.45 5.23 -10.56
N LEU A 244 16.22 6.27 -10.42
CA LEU A 244 16.34 7.35 -11.43
C LEU A 244 17.58 7.23 -12.35
N LEU A 245 18.21 6.06 -12.50
CA LEU A 245 19.39 5.87 -13.37
C LEU A 245 19.23 4.86 -14.52
N SER A 246 18.01 4.46 -14.91
CA SER A 246 17.85 3.52 -16.05
C SER A 246 16.92 3.94 -17.19
N SER A 247 16.47 5.18 -17.27
CA SER A 247 15.61 5.63 -18.39
C SER A 247 16.13 6.80 -19.22
N SER A 248 17.42 7.15 -19.13
CA SER A 248 18.01 8.23 -19.95
C SER A 248 18.78 7.73 -21.19
N ALA A 249 18.52 6.55 -21.70
CA ALA A 249 19.27 5.98 -22.83
C ALA A 249 18.44 5.65 -24.08
N PHE A 250 17.26 6.24 -24.30
CA PHE A 250 16.48 5.95 -25.52
C PHE A 250 15.79 7.18 -26.14
N TYR A 251 16.51 8.32 -26.31
CA TYR A 251 15.97 9.42 -27.11
C TYR A 251 17.04 10.24 -27.84
N ILE A 252 17.96 9.56 -28.54
CA ILE A 252 18.77 10.22 -29.59
C ILE A 252 18.91 9.20 -30.72
N TRP A 253 17.91 9.08 -31.59
CA TRP A 253 18.12 8.68 -32.99
C TRP A 253 16.82 8.83 -33.81
N ARG A 254 16.56 10.03 -34.33
CA ARG A 254 15.88 10.26 -35.62
C ARG A 254 15.74 11.75 -35.90
N LYS A 255 16.79 12.32 -36.45
CA LYS A 255 16.67 13.45 -37.39
C LYS A 255 17.87 13.40 -38.34
N LYS A 256 17.71 12.66 -39.43
CA LYS A 256 18.38 12.89 -40.72
C LYS A 256 17.71 12.01 -41.77
N ALA A 257 16.85 12.55 -42.52
CA ALA A 257 16.64 12.56 -43.95
C ALA A 257 15.32 13.27 -44.24
#